data_dd28ccfece5588023686a736d835d3f7
#
_entry.id   dd28ccfece5588023686a736d835d3f7
#
_cell.length_a   1.000
_cell.length_b   1.000
_cell.length_c   1.000
_cell.angle_alpha   90.00
_cell.angle_beta   90.00
_cell.angle_gamma   90.00
#
_symmetry.space_group_name_H-M   'P 1'
#
loop_
_entity.id
_entity.type
_entity.pdbx_description
1 polymer ?
#
loop_
_entity_poly.entity_id
_entity_poly.type
_entity_poly.pdbx_seq_one_letter_code
_entity_poly.pdbx_strand_id
1 'polypeptide(L)' 'MLFKLIYKDKSPEVKRTVELEGTYTLEESREKRAWLKETYNWYSPNVRVLIQRVE' A
#
# COMPACT_ATOMS: atom_id res chain seq x y z
N MET A 1 -15.56 8.20 5.48
CA MET A 1 -14.10 8.22 5.73
C MET A 1 -13.35 7.78 4.50
N LEU A 2 -12.29 8.49 4.17
CA LEU A 2 -11.47 8.15 3.03
C LEU A 2 -10.07 7.75 3.48
N PHE A 3 -9.48 6.84 2.72
CA PHE A 3 -8.16 6.27 3.01
C PHE A 3 -7.29 6.33 1.77
N LYS A 4 -6.00 6.33 1.98
CA LYS A 4 -5.03 6.22 0.91
C LYS A 4 -4.10 5.05 1.18
N LEU A 5 -3.46 4.56 0.14
CA LEU A 5 -2.52 3.46 0.22
C LEU A 5 -1.10 4.00 0.08
N ILE A 6 -0.24 3.52 0.94
CA ILE A 6 1.18 3.91 0.93
C ILE A 6 2.02 2.64 0.84
N TYR A 7 2.82 2.57 -0.22
CA TYR A 7 3.77 1.50 -0.43
C TYR A 7 5.11 1.90 0.19
N LYS A 8 5.61 1.06 1.07
CA LYS A 8 6.93 1.28 1.69
C LYS A 8 7.84 0.10 1.43
N ASP A 9 9.01 0.40 0.88
CA ASP A 9 10.06 -0.58 0.68
C ASP A 9 11.25 -0.18 1.57
N LYS A 10 11.59 -1.06 2.50
CA LYS A 10 12.70 -0.84 3.44
C LYS A 10 13.92 -1.65 3.10
N SER A 11 14.04 -2.10 1.86
CA SER A 11 15.20 -2.87 1.42
C SER A 11 16.49 -2.07 1.62
N PRO A 12 17.59 -2.71 2.03
CA PRO A 12 18.87 -2.00 2.22
C PRO A 12 19.37 -1.31 0.96
N GLU A 13 19.08 -1.87 -0.20
CA GLU A 13 19.50 -1.32 -1.48
C GLU A 13 18.60 -0.21 -2.00
N VAL A 14 17.31 -0.28 -1.67
CA VAL A 14 16.33 0.69 -2.16
C VAL A 14 15.35 1.03 -1.05
N LYS A 15 15.48 2.22 -0.49
CA LYS A 15 14.48 2.73 0.44
C LYS A 15 13.52 3.61 -0.34
N ARG A 16 12.27 3.23 -0.35
CA ARG A 16 11.30 3.89 -1.21
C ARG A 16 9.94 3.98 -0.53
N THR A 17 9.30 5.14 -0.65
CA THR A 17 7.94 5.36 -0.18
C THR A 17 7.16 5.97 -1.33
N VAL A 18 6.06 5.34 -1.70
CA VAL A 18 5.22 5.82 -2.79
C VAL A 18 3.77 5.89 -2.30
N GLU A 19 3.15 7.05 -2.43
CA GLU A 19 1.72 7.19 -2.21
C GLU A 19 1.00 6.84 -3.50
N LEU A 20 0.06 5.91 -3.43
CA LEU A 20 -0.77 5.58 -4.58
C LEU A 20 -1.81 6.67 -4.76
N GLU A 21 -2.10 7.02 -6.01
CA GLU A 21 -3.08 8.05 -6.33
C GLU A 21 -4.49 7.64 -5.92
N GLY A 22 -5.27 8.64 -5.54
CA GLY A 22 -6.67 8.47 -5.24
C GLY A 22 -6.94 8.18 -3.78
N THR A 23 -8.22 8.21 -3.45
CA THR A 23 -8.72 7.91 -2.12
C THR A 23 -9.75 6.81 -2.24
N TYR A 24 -9.88 6.00 -1.20
CA TYR A 24 -10.71 4.81 -1.21
C TYR A 24 -11.49 4.69 0.09
N THR A 25 -12.63 4.01 0.05
CA THR A 25 -13.30 3.59 1.27
C THR A 25 -12.44 2.51 1.95
N LEU A 26 -12.74 2.18 3.20
CA LEU A 26 -11.98 1.16 3.91
C LEU A 26 -12.05 -0.20 3.20
N GLU A 27 -13.23 -0.57 2.72
CA GLU A 27 -13.41 -1.82 1.99
C GLU A 27 -12.61 -1.85 0.69
N GLU A 28 -12.70 -0.76 -0.09
CA GLU A 28 -11.94 -0.63 -1.32
C GLU A 28 -10.43 -0.67 -1.07
N SER A 29 -9.99 -0.04 0.01
CA SER A 29 -8.58 -0.04 0.40
C SER A 29 -8.09 -1.45 0.69
N ARG A 30 -8.89 -2.24 1.40
CA ARG A 30 -8.54 -3.62 1.73
C ARG A 30 -8.48 -4.50 0.47
N GLU A 31 -9.45 -4.35 -0.42
CA GLU A 31 -9.49 -5.08 -1.68
C GLU A 31 -8.30 -4.69 -2.57
N LYS A 32 -8.02 -3.40 -2.66
CA LYS A 32 -6.91 -2.90 -3.46
C LYS A 32 -5.58 -3.41 -2.94
N ARG A 33 -5.41 -3.41 -1.61
CA ARG A 33 -4.19 -3.94 -1.00
C ARG A 33 -4.00 -5.42 -1.28
N ALA A 34 -5.06 -6.21 -1.17
CA ALA A 34 -5.02 -7.63 -1.47
C ALA A 34 -4.68 -7.87 -2.94
N TRP A 35 -5.32 -7.11 -3.82
CA TRP A 35 -5.06 -7.18 -5.26
C TRP A 35 -3.60 -6.86 -5.59
N LEU A 36 -3.05 -5.83 -4.96
CA LEU A 36 -1.66 -5.43 -5.17
C LEU A 36 -0.69 -6.52 -4.70
N LYS A 37 -0.97 -7.15 -3.58
CA LYS A 37 -0.15 -8.25 -3.09
C LYS A 37 -0.14 -9.42 -4.06
N GLU A 38 -1.29 -9.76 -4.64
CA GLU A 38 -1.38 -10.86 -5.60
C GLU A 38 -0.73 -10.49 -6.93
N THR A 39 -0.99 -9.28 -7.42
CA THR A 39 -0.52 -8.85 -8.74
C THR A 39 0.98 -8.63 -8.78
N TYR A 40 1.52 -7.99 -7.75
CA TYR A 40 2.94 -7.61 -7.70
C TYR A 40 3.77 -8.44 -6.75
N ASN A 41 3.15 -9.46 -6.15
CA ASN A 41 3.85 -10.39 -5.26
C ASN A 41 4.64 -9.66 -4.16
N TRP A 42 3.98 -8.75 -3.45
CA TRP A 42 4.60 -7.96 -2.38
C TRP A 42 4.69 -8.78 -1.09
N TYR A 43 5.32 -9.95 -1.16
CA TYR A 43 5.50 -10.82 0.00
C TYR A 43 6.88 -10.65 0.64
N SER A 44 7.69 -9.77 0.07
CA SER A 44 9.00 -9.49 0.68
C SER A 44 8.81 -8.93 2.08
N PRO A 45 9.60 -9.38 3.07
CA PRO A 45 9.52 -8.86 4.43
C PRO A 45 9.88 -7.38 4.52
N ASN A 46 10.53 -6.84 3.49
CA ASN A 46 10.94 -5.45 3.45
C ASN A 46 9.88 -4.52 2.84
N VAL A 47 8.83 -5.09 2.27
CA VAL A 47 7.79 -4.32 1.59
C VAL A 47 6.50 -4.36 2.38
N ARG A 48 5.88 -3.21 2.57
CA ARG A 48 4.60 -3.09 3.25
C ARG A 48 3.69 -2.11 2.52
N VAL A 49 2.40 -2.41 2.53
CA VAL A 49 1.38 -1.51 2.02
C VAL A 49 0.53 -1.08 3.21
N LEU A 50 0.52 0.20 3.46
CA LEU A 50 -0.21 0.77 4.60
C LEU A 50 -1.49 1.44 4.12
N ILE A 51 -2.54 1.31 4.91
CA ILE A 51 -3.79 2.02 4.70
C ILE A 51 -3.80 3.16 5.69
N GLN A 52 -3.83 4.39 5.19
CA GLN A 52 -3.80 5.58 6.03
C GLN A 52 -5.09 6.39 5.86
N ARG A 53 -5.68 6.77 6.98
CA ARG A 53 -6.85 7.62 6.97
C ARG A 53 -6.49 9.02 6.48
N VAL A 54 -7.26 9.51 5.52
CA VAL A 54 -7.05 10.84 4.94
C VAL A 54 -8.03 11.85 5.53
N GLU A 55 -9.19 11.38 5.93
CA GLU A 55 -10.26 12.26 6.39
C GLU A 55 -11.03 11.66 7.56
#